data_8c7d42d6108224cc10ae0dedd16f4461
#
_entry.id   8c7d42d6108224cc10ae0dedd16f4461
#
_cell.length_a   1.000
_cell.length_b   1.000
_cell.length_c   1.000
_cell.angle_alpha   90.00
_cell.angle_beta   90.00
_cell.angle_gamma   90.00
#
_symmetry.space_group_name_H-M   'P 1'
#
loop_
_entity.id
_entity.type
_entity.pdbx_description
1 polymer ?
#
loop_
_entity_poly.entity_id
_entity_poly.type
_entity_poly.pdbx_seq_one_letter_code
_entity_poly.pdbx_strand_id
1 'polypeptide(L)'
;RNAHIHDPKEINEMGEYFLFLNHLTCSMASPLNNACFYGANTTNEWVLREYIKDKENNPTIYNGLPLHTEYRVFVDFDADEVLGISPYWRADVMKGKFKNASTPQERHDYVIYQMHEDILQSRYDDSARMILDEIKKILPAVELVGQWSVDVMQNGNDFYIIDMALAENSALNDCVPRNKLRAYPQQWLPMN
;
A
#
# COMPACT_ATOMS: atom_id res chain seq x y z
N ARG A 1 -10.19 1.72 -3.31
CA ARG A 1 -9.80 2.25 -4.64
C ARG A 1 -9.44 3.73 -4.49
N ASN A 2 -8.38 4.14 -5.16
CA ASN A 2 -7.98 5.54 -5.19
C ASN A 2 -8.72 6.24 -6.33
N ALA A 3 -9.27 7.41 -6.06
CA ALA A 3 -9.84 8.29 -7.07
C ALA A 3 -9.11 9.64 -7.00
N HIS A 4 -8.75 10.18 -8.14
CA HIS A 4 -8.10 11.47 -8.26
C HIS A 4 -9.11 12.48 -8.75
N ILE A 5 -9.21 13.62 -8.07
CA ILE A 5 -10.00 14.77 -8.51
C ILE A 5 -9.07 15.71 -9.23
N HIS A 6 -9.27 15.92 -10.51
CA HIS A 6 -8.46 16.81 -11.33
C HIS A 6 -9.09 18.19 -11.50
N ASP A 7 -10.42 18.27 -11.47
CA ASP A 7 -11.20 19.52 -11.58
C ASP A 7 -12.14 19.66 -10.38
N PRO A 8 -12.20 20.83 -9.73
CA PRO A 8 -13.17 21.09 -8.67
C PRO A 8 -14.64 20.82 -9.05
N LYS A 9 -14.98 20.85 -10.34
CA LYS A 9 -16.31 20.50 -10.83
C LYS A 9 -16.66 19.02 -10.63
N GLU A 10 -15.64 18.15 -10.62
CA GLU A 10 -15.80 16.71 -10.38
C GLU A 10 -16.22 16.38 -8.94
N ILE A 11 -16.11 17.34 -7.99
CA ILE A 11 -16.49 17.12 -6.59
C ILE A 11 -17.97 16.71 -6.45
N ASN A 12 -18.85 17.28 -7.25
CA ASN A 12 -20.27 16.92 -7.20
C ASN A 12 -20.53 15.50 -7.71
N GLU A 13 -19.83 15.09 -8.78
CA GLU A 13 -19.90 13.73 -9.34
C GLU A 13 -19.30 12.71 -8.36
N MET A 14 -18.27 13.11 -7.61
CA MET A 14 -17.66 12.28 -6.57
C MET A 14 -18.65 11.92 -5.46
N GLY A 15 -19.53 12.82 -5.07
CA GLY A 15 -20.55 12.55 -4.05
C GLY A 15 -21.46 11.40 -4.46
N GLU A 16 -21.96 11.40 -5.69
CA GLU A 16 -22.77 10.31 -6.24
C GLU A 16 -21.98 9.01 -6.37
N TYR A 17 -20.73 9.09 -6.77
CA TYR A 17 -19.84 7.93 -6.85
C TYR A 17 -19.57 7.29 -5.48
N PHE A 18 -19.38 8.08 -4.44
CA PHE A 18 -19.21 7.58 -3.07
C PHE A 18 -20.49 6.91 -2.56
N LEU A 19 -21.66 7.50 -2.82
CA LEU A 19 -22.95 6.87 -2.48
C LEU A 19 -23.12 5.53 -3.20
N PHE A 20 -22.77 5.48 -4.46
CA PHE A 20 -22.78 4.23 -5.23
C PHE A 20 -21.83 3.18 -4.65
N LEU A 21 -20.59 3.54 -4.32
CA LEU A 21 -19.61 2.63 -3.71
C LEU A 21 -20.10 2.13 -2.34
N ASN A 22 -20.66 3.00 -1.51
CA ASN A 22 -21.21 2.59 -0.23
C ASN A 22 -22.38 1.61 -0.41
N HIS A 23 -23.30 1.88 -1.32
CA HIS A 23 -24.40 0.98 -1.61
C HIS A 23 -23.90 -0.39 -2.10
N LEU A 24 -22.94 -0.39 -3.02
CA LEU A 24 -22.31 -1.61 -3.53
C LEU A 24 -21.63 -2.40 -2.41
N THR A 25 -20.86 -1.73 -1.56
CA THR A 25 -20.13 -2.37 -0.46
C THR A 25 -21.10 -2.96 0.57
N CYS A 26 -22.15 -2.22 0.94
CA CYS A 26 -23.19 -2.70 1.84
C CYS A 26 -23.97 -3.90 1.27
N SER A 27 -24.27 -3.88 -0.03
CA SER A 27 -24.96 -5.01 -0.67
C SER A 27 -24.09 -6.25 -0.76
N MET A 28 -22.79 -6.08 -1.00
CA MET A 28 -21.81 -7.17 -1.01
C MET A 28 -21.54 -7.75 0.38
N ALA A 29 -21.58 -6.92 1.42
CA ALA A 29 -21.43 -7.35 2.82
C ALA A 29 -22.72 -7.88 3.45
N SER A 30 -23.81 -8.02 2.67
CA SER A 30 -25.05 -8.59 3.17
C SER A 30 -24.85 -10.05 3.63
N PRO A 31 -25.64 -10.55 4.61
CA PRO A 31 -25.49 -11.91 5.13
C PRO A 31 -25.53 -13.01 4.06
N LEU A 32 -26.21 -12.75 2.95
CA LEU A 32 -26.30 -13.69 1.83
C LEU A 32 -24.99 -13.80 1.02
N ASN A 33 -24.13 -12.78 1.09
CA ASN A 33 -22.88 -12.69 0.34
C ASN A 33 -21.62 -12.80 1.23
N ASN A 34 -21.76 -12.92 2.55
CA ASN A 34 -20.63 -12.95 3.48
C ASN A 34 -19.58 -14.03 3.16
N ALA A 35 -19.99 -15.15 2.62
CA ALA A 35 -19.06 -16.22 2.21
C ALA A 35 -18.15 -15.83 1.05
N CYS A 36 -18.55 -14.82 0.24
CA CYS A 36 -17.82 -14.37 -0.94
C CYS A 36 -16.85 -13.22 -0.65
N PHE A 37 -17.05 -12.49 0.46
CA PHE A 37 -16.32 -11.28 0.79
C PHE A 37 -15.81 -11.30 2.24
N TYR A 38 -15.09 -12.35 2.59
CA TYR A 38 -14.47 -12.50 3.89
C TYR A 38 -13.54 -11.32 4.16
N GLY A 39 -13.73 -10.67 5.32
CA GLY A 39 -12.94 -9.48 5.72
C GLY A 39 -13.37 -8.16 5.09
N ALA A 40 -14.48 -8.11 4.32
CA ALA A 40 -15.03 -6.85 3.85
C ALA A 40 -15.67 -6.09 5.02
N ASN A 41 -15.03 -5.03 5.46
CA ASN A 41 -15.61 -4.07 6.39
C ASN A 41 -16.32 -2.97 5.61
N THR A 42 -17.55 -2.67 6.01
CA THR A 42 -18.29 -1.51 5.50
C THR A 42 -18.06 -0.34 6.44
N THR A 43 -17.55 0.76 5.91
CA THR A 43 -17.45 2.02 6.64
C THR A 43 -18.06 3.14 5.80
N ASN A 44 -18.66 4.11 6.46
CA ASN A 44 -19.12 5.36 5.84
C ASN A 44 -18.07 6.47 5.97
N GLU A 45 -16.86 6.11 6.39
CA GLU A 45 -15.77 7.05 6.55
C GLU A 45 -14.96 7.15 5.25
N TRP A 46 -14.62 8.36 4.87
CA TRP A 46 -13.85 8.67 3.68
C TRP A 46 -12.66 9.52 4.06
N VAL A 47 -11.47 9.18 3.52
CA VAL A 47 -10.27 9.95 3.72
C VAL A 47 -10.01 10.77 2.45
N LEU A 48 -10.02 12.09 2.61
CA LEU A 48 -9.60 13.04 1.58
C LEU A 48 -8.22 13.58 1.96
N ARG A 49 -7.28 13.52 1.05
CA ARG A 49 -5.94 14.07 1.25
C ARG A 49 -5.48 14.83 0.03
N GLU A 50 -4.56 15.77 0.24
CA GLU A 50 -3.91 16.48 -0.85
C GLU A 50 -3.16 15.51 -1.76
N TYR A 51 -3.26 15.73 -3.06
CA TYR A 51 -2.50 14.97 -4.04
C TYR A 51 -1.03 15.43 -4.02
N ILE A 52 -0.12 14.51 -3.76
CA ILE A 52 1.32 14.77 -3.76
C ILE A 52 1.80 14.71 -5.21
N LYS A 53 2.07 15.90 -5.79
CA LYS A 53 2.55 16.00 -7.17
C LYS A 53 3.94 15.41 -7.30
N ASP A 54 4.14 14.55 -8.29
CA ASP A 54 5.45 13.99 -8.62
C ASP A 54 6.46 15.11 -8.97
N LYS A 55 7.61 15.12 -8.31
CA LYS A 55 8.72 16.08 -8.50
C LYS A 55 9.84 15.52 -9.36
N GLU A 56 9.84 14.22 -9.63
CA GLU A 56 10.94 13.50 -10.25
C GLU A 56 10.66 13.13 -11.70
N ASN A 57 9.46 13.44 -12.22
CA ASN A 57 8.99 13.04 -13.55
C ASN A 57 9.07 11.51 -13.72
N ASN A 58 8.67 10.75 -12.71
CA ASN A 58 8.65 9.31 -12.77
C ASN A 58 7.72 8.82 -13.88
N PRO A 59 8.08 7.74 -14.59
CA PRO A 59 7.16 7.14 -15.54
C PRO A 59 5.92 6.60 -14.82
N THR A 60 4.81 6.50 -15.55
CA THR A 60 3.54 6.07 -14.97
C THR A 60 3.13 4.68 -15.44
N ILE A 61 2.54 3.91 -14.52
CA ILE A 61 1.88 2.63 -14.78
C ILE A 61 0.45 2.65 -14.23
N TYR A 62 -0.34 1.61 -14.47
CA TYR A 62 -1.71 1.46 -13.94
C TYR A 62 -2.61 2.68 -14.20
N ASN A 63 -2.61 3.17 -15.45
CA ASN A 63 -3.42 4.32 -15.87
C ASN A 63 -3.05 5.65 -15.18
N GLY A 64 -1.76 5.89 -14.99
CA GLY A 64 -1.27 7.19 -14.56
C GLY A 64 -0.69 7.24 -13.14
N LEU A 65 -0.45 6.10 -12.50
CA LEU A 65 0.25 6.05 -11.22
C LEU A 65 1.76 6.27 -11.44
N PRO A 66 2.37 7.36 -10.92
CA PRO A 66 3.82 7.54 -11.01
C PRO A 66 4.56 6.45 -10.22
N LEU A 67 5.63 5.93 -10.81
CA LEU A 67 6.52 4.95 -10.18
C LEU A 67 7.47 5.66 -9.21
N HIS A 68 6.94 6.16 -8.11
CA HIS A 68 7.77 6.62 -6.99
C HIS A 68 8.56 5.47 -6.38
N THR A 69 9.72 5.76 -5.84
CA THR A 69 10.39 4.79 -4.96
C THR A 69 9.59 4.70 -3.67
N GLU A 70 9.15 3.50 -3.35
CA GLU A 70 8.34 3.22 -2.17
C GLU A 70 8.99 2.14 -1.32
N TYR A 71 8.87 2.31 -0.02
CA TYR A 71 9.46 1.46 1.01
C TYR A 71 8.36 0.90 1.89
N ARG A 72 8.30 -0.41 2.04
CA ARG A 72 7.41 -1.05 3.02
C ARG A 72 8.20 -1.41 4.26
N VAL A 73 7.90 -0.72 5.35
CA VAL A 73 8.55 -0.91 6.65
C VAL A 73 7.60 -1.67 7.56
N PHE A 74 8.07 -2.77 8.12
CA PHE A 74 7.32 -3.52 9.13
C PHE A 74 7.74 -3.08 10.52
N VAL A 75 6.76 -2.80 11.37
CA VAL A 75 6.97 -2.27 12.72
C VAL A 75 6.15 -3.03 13.75
N ASP A 76 6.60 -3.03 14.99
CA ASP A 76 5.87 -3.50 16.15
C ASP A 76 5.71 -2.32 17.13
N PHE A 77 4.49 -1.77 17.20
CA PHE A 77 4.18 -0.63 18.07
C PHE A 77 4.17 -1.01 19.56
N ASP A 78 3.91 -2.27 19.91
CA ASP A 78 3.96 -2.68 21.31
C ASP A 78 5.39 -2.77 21.85
N ALA A 79 6.37 -2.98 20.98
CA ALA A 79 7.78 -3.10 21.30
C ALA A 79 8.62 -1.90 20.89
N ASP A 80 8.04 -0.89 20.23
CA ASP A 80 8.74 0.23 19.60
C ASP A 80 9.89 -0.25 18.68
N GLU A 81 9.63 -1.33 17.93
CA GLU A 81 10.65 -2.00 17.12
C GLU A 81 10.35 -1.95 15.64
N VAL A 82 11.39 -1.68 14.82
CA VAL A 82 11.33 -1.91 13.38
C VAL A 82 11.73 -3.36 13.10
N LEU A 83 10.87 -4.10 12.42
CA LEU A 83 11.01 -5.53 12.17
C LEU A 83 11.74 -5.83 10.86
N GLY A 84 11.55 -4.99 9.84
CA GLY A 84 12.17 -5.17 8.52
C GLY A 84 11.74 -4.10 7.54
N ILE A 85 12.41 -4.07 6.38
CA ILE A 85 12.10 -3.16 5.27
C ILE A 85 12.25 -3.91 3.95
N SER A 86 11.37 -3.61 3.01
CA SER A 86 11.42 -4.14 1.64
C SER A 86 11.15 -3.01 0.64
N PRO A 87 11.78 -3.03 -0.55
CA PRO A 87 11.29 -2.19 -1.63
C PRO A 87 9.87 -2.62 -1.99
N TYR A 88 8.97 -1.66 -2.20
CA TYR A 88 7.58 -1.96 -2.55
C TYR A 88 7.49 -2.57 -3.95
N TRP A 89 8.25 -2.02 -4.90
CA TRP A 89 8.28 -2.44 -6.30
C TRP A 89 9.35 -3.52 -6.55
N ARG A 90 9.33 -4.61 -5.79
CA ARG A 90 10.30 -5.69 -5.92
C ARG A 90 10.22 -6.37 -7.29
N ALA A 91 11.40 -6.62 -7.89
CA ALA A 91 11.55 -7.24 -9.20
C ALA A 91 10.88 -8.61 -9.33
N ASP A 92 11.04 -9.47 -8.34
CA ASP A 92 10.46 -10.81 -8.30
C ASP A 92 8.92 -10.77 -8.24
N VAL A 93 8.38 -9.83 -7.45
CA VAL A 93 6.93 -9.62 -7.31
C VAL A 93 6.34 -9.06 -8.60
N MET A 94 6.97 -8.02 -9.17
CA MET A 94 6.51 -7.40 -10.41
C MET A 94 6.58 -8.38 -11.58
N LYS A 95 7.67 -9.14 -11.70
CA LYS A 95 7.79 -10.21 -12.70
C LYS A 95 6.70 -11.29 -12.52
N GLY A 96 6.43 -11.68 -11.28
CA GLY A 96 5.35 -12.63 -10.98
C GLY A 96 3.98 -12.10 -11.38
N LYS A 97 3.68 -10.84 -11.05
CA LYS A 97 2.42 -10.17 -11.36
C LYS A 97 2.16 -10.06 -12.86
N PHE A 98 3.19 -9.70 -13.65
CA PHE A 98 3.06 -9.53 -15.08
C PHE A 98 3.35 -10.79 -15.91
N LYS A 99 3.67 -11.92 -15.27
CA LYS A 99 3.94 -13.19 -15.96
C LYS A 99 2.84 -13.60 -16.94
N ASN A 100 1.59 -13.28 -16.59
CA ASN A 100 0.40 -13.59 -17.38
C ASN A 100 -0.28 -12.33 -17.93
N ALA A 101 0.49 -11.28 -18.19
CA ALA A 101 -0.03 -10.04 -18.74
C ALA A 101 -0.78 -10.30 -20.07
N SER A 102 -2.10 -10.16 -20.03
CA SER A 102 -2.99 -10.49 -21.14
C SER A 102 -3.33 -9.29 -22.02
N THR A 103 -3.40 -8.11 -21.39
CA THR A 103 -3.77 -6.88 -22.09
C THR A 103 -2.55 -6.12 -22.63
N PRO A 104 -2.71 -5.33 -23.70
CA PRO A 104 -1.66 -4.43 -24.17
C PRO A 104 -1.17 -3.47 -23.09
N GLN A 105 -2.09 -2.97 -22.25
CA GLN A 105 -1.75 -2.05 -21.17
C GLN A 105 -0.84 -2.71 -20.13
N GLU A 106 -1.17 -3.92 -19.67
CA GLU A 106 -0.33 -4.64 -18.71
C GLU A 106 1.08 -4.91 -19.25
N ARG A 107 1.19 -5.27 -20.52
CA ARG A 107 2.50 -5.46 -21.15
C ARG A 107 3.28 -4.15 -21.25
N HIS A 108 2.62 -3.05 -21.57
CA HIS A 108 3.23 -1.72 -21.59
C HIS A 108 3.71 -1.31 -20.20
N ASP A 109 2.88 -1.45 -19.19
CA ASP A 109 3.21 -1.14 -17.79
C ASP A 109 4.43 -1.93 -17.33
N TYR A 110 4.54 -3.20 -17.72
CA TYR A 110 5.71 -4.01 -17.38
C TYR A 110 7.00 -3.53 -18.05
N VAL A 111 6.93 -3.14 -19.31
CA VAL A 111 8.09 -2.55 -20.00
C VAL A 111 8.53 -1.25 -19.32
N ILE A 112 7.59 -0.38 -18.97
CA ILE A 112 7.87 0.86 -18.23
C ILE A 112 8.56 0.54 -16.90
N TYR A 113 8.01 -0.42 -16.14
CA TYR A 113 8.62 -0.86 -14.89
C TYR A 113 10.05 -1.35 -15.09
N GLN A 114 10.28 -2.25 -16.07
CA GLN A 114 11.62 -2.80 -16.33
C GLN A 114 12.65 -1.72 -16.69
N MET A 115 12.24 -0.70 -17.43
CA MET A 115 13.12 0.42 -17.77
C MET A 115 13.46 1.30 -16.57
N HIS A 116 12.66 1.25 -15.51
CA HIS A 116 12.81 2.08 -14.32
C HIS A 116 13.31 1.30 -13.10
N GLU A 117 13.39 -0.02 -13.16
CA GLU A 117 13.71 -0.93 -12.06
C GLU A 117 15.04 -0.56 -11.38
N ASP A 118 16.11 -0.35 -12.16
CA ASP A 118 17.44 -0.02 -11.63
C ASP A 118 17.44 1.31 -10.85
N ILE A 119 16.63 2.28 -11.28
CA ILE A 119 16.49 3.57 -10.60
C ILE A 119 15.77 3.38 -9.27
N LEU A 120 14.67 2.60 -9.26
CA LEU A 120 13.95 2.27 -8.03
C LEU A 120 14.85 1.57 -7.02
N GLN A 121 15.63 0.59 -7.49
CA GLN A 121 16.54 -0.16 -6.63
C GLN A 121 17.67 0.72 -6.09
N SER A 122 18.30 1.54 -6.93
CA SER A 122 19.37 2.46 -6.50
C SER A 122 18.87 3.43 -5.42
N ARG A 123 17.71 4.07 -5.64
CA ARG A 123 17.13 5.00 -4.66
C ARG A 123 16.75 4.28 -3.35
N TYR A 124 16.27 3.04 -3.46
CA TYR A 124 15.99 2.23 -2.29
C TYR A 124 17.25 1.98 -1.48
N ASP A 125 18.33 1.53 -2.11
CA ASP A 125 19.60 1.22 -1.44
C ASP A 125 20.21 2.45 -0.77
N ASP A 126 20.08 3.62 -1.42
CA ASP A 126 20.57 4.89 -0.90
C ASP A 126 19.81 5.38 0.35
N SER A 127 18.50 5.14 0.43
CA SER A 127 17.64 5.78 1.43
C SER A 127 17.08 4.81 2.49
N ALA A 128 17.12 3.50 2.28
CA ALA A 128 16.47 2.53 3.16
C ALA A 128 16.92 2.64 4.62
N ARG A 129 18.22 2.83 4.86
CA ARG A 129 18.76 2.96 6.21
C ARG A 129 18.25 4.22 6.91
N MET A 130 18.26 5.34 6.21
CA MET A 130 17.74 6.60 6.75
C MET A 130 16.25 6.46 7.13
N ILE A 131 15.45 5.82 6.26
CA ILE A 131 14.02 5.61 6.52
C ILE A 131 13.81 4.76 7.76
N LEU A 132 14.59 3.68 7.95
CA LEU A 132 14.53 2.86 9.16
C LEU A 132 14.82 3.70 10.41
N ASP A 133 15.84 4.56 10.37
CA ASP A 133 16.22 5.40 11.49
C ASP A 133 15.13 6.46 11.79
N GLU A 134 14.49 7.04 10.78
CA GLU A 134 13.41 8.01 10.96
C GLU A 134 12.12 7.34 11.47
N ILE A 135 11.73 6.20 10.91
CA ILE A 135 10.56 5.44 11.41
C ILE A 135 10.76 5.07 12.87
N LYS A 136 11.94 4.59 13.25
CA LYS A 136 12.23 4.22 14.64
C LYS A 136 12.06 5.40 15.62
N LYS A 137 12.36 6.62 15.20
CA LYS A 137 12.21 7.81 16.05
C LYS A 137 10.74 8.15 16.32
N ILE A 138 9.86 7.87 15.37
CA ILE A 138 8.45 8.23 15.49
C ILE A 138 7.61 7.15 16.20
N LEU A 139 8.07 5.89 16.27
CA LEU A 139 7.31 4.79 16.86
C LEU A 139 6.76 5.12 18.26
N PRO A 140 7.55 5.66 19.20
CA PRO A 140 7.07 5.93 20.56
C PRO A 140 5.99 7.03 20.62
N ALA A 141 5.83 7.82 19.56
CA ALA A 141 4.83 8.88 19.51
C ALA A 141 3.51 8.45 18.85
N VAL A 142 3.44 7.22 18.33
CA VAL A 142 2.27 6.70 17.61
C VAL A 142 1.47 5.81 18.54
N GLU A 143 0.23 6.20 18.84
CA GLU A 143 -0.69 5.46 19.71
C GLU A 143 -1.39 4.31 18.97
N LEU A 144 -0.62 3.41 18.39
CA LEU A 144 -1.12 2.17 17.77
C LEU A 144 -0.60 0.95 18.54
N VAL A 145 -1.29 -0.17 18.38
CA VAL A 145 -0.90 -1.45 19.00
C VAL A 145 -0.72 -2.51 17.92
N GLY A 146 0.13 -3.51 18.20
CA GLY A 146 0.35 -4.64 17.31
C GLY A 146 1.38 -4.36 16.20
N GLN A 147 1.41 -5.25 15.21
CA GLN A 147 2.37 -5.19 14.12
C GLN A 147 1.73 -4.65 12.85
N TRP A 148 2.41 -3.70 12.23
CA TRP A 148 1.92 -2.98 11.06
C TRP A 148 2.97 -2.92 9.95
N SER A 149 2.51 -2.80 8.72
CA SER A 149 3.30 -2.29 7.61
C SER A 149 3.04 -0.80 7.43
N VAL A 150 4.08 -0.04 7.19
CA VAL A 150 4.06 1.40 6.92
C VAL A 150 4.68 1.61 5.55
N ASP A 151 3.91 2.14 4.61
CA ASP A 151 4.41 2.45 3.28
C ASP A 151 4.89 3.90 3.23
N VAL A 152 6.16 4.06 2.87
CA VAL A 152 6.81 5.37 2.72
C VAL A 152 7.11 5.60 1.25
N MET A 153 6.69 6.74 0.71
CA MET A 153 6.95 7.18 -0.65
C MET A 153 8.04 8.24 -0.66
N GLN A 154 9.03 8.07 -1.50
CA GLN A 154 10.02 9.10 -1.81
C GLN A 154 9.54 9.98 -2.97
N ASN A 155 9.72 11.30 -2.85
CA ASN A 155 9.39 12.27 -3.88
C ASN A 155 10.45 13.40 -3.89
N GLY A 156 11.53 13.18 -4.61
CA GLY A 156 12.75 13.96 -4.51
C GLY A 156 13.46 13.75 -3.17
N ASN A 157 13.63 14.80 -2.41
CA ASN A 157 14.23 14.75 -1.07
C ASN A 157 13.19 14.62 0.06
N ASP A 158 11.90 14.57 -0.29
CA ASP A 158 10.84 14.47 0.70
C ASP A 158 10.34 13.02 0.80
N PHE A 159 9.94 12.64 2.01
CA PHE A 159 9.42 11.32 2.32
C PHE A 159 8.05 11.43 2.98
N TYR A 160 7.10 10.63 2.54
CA TYR A 160 5.71 10.69 2.99
C TYR A 160 5.24 9.30 3.40
N ILE A 161 4.65 9.17 4.58
CA ILE A 161 3.87 7.97 4.91
C ILE A 161 2.58 8.05 4.11
N ILE A 162 2.36 7.06 3.25
CA ILE A 162 1.23 7.04 2.31
C ILE A 162 0.17 6.03 2.65
N ASP A 163 0.54 4.93 3.31
CA ASP A 163 -0.38 3.87 3.69
C ASP A 163 0.10 3.11 4.91
N MET A 164 -0.84 2.53 5.65
CA MET A 164 -0.57 1.65 6.77
C MET A 164 -1.58 0.50 6.79
N ALA A 165 -1.11 -0.71 7.07
CA ALA A 165 -1.95 -1.89 7.20
C ALA A 165 -1.42 -2.82 8.28
N LEU A 166 -2.27 -3.72 8.80
CA LEU A 166 -1.82 -4.78 9.68
C LEU A 166 -0.76 -5.65 8.97
N ALA A 167 0.34 -5.94 9.63
CA ALA A 167 1.49 -6.65 9.04
C ALA A 167 1.10 -8.00 8.44
N GLU A 168 0.19 -8.70 9.04
CA GLU A 168 -0.32 -10.00 8.59
C GLU A 168 -1.08 -9.96 7.27
N ASN A 169 -1.74 -8.83 6.98
CA ASN A 169 -2.49 -8.61 5.74
C ASN A 169 -1.61 -8.00 4.65
N SER A 170 -0.33 -7.78 4.95
CA SER A 170 0.60 -7.08 4.07
C SER A 170 1.51 -8.06 3.33
N ALA A 171 1.64 -7.86 2.03
CA ALA A 171 2.65 -8.54 1.22
C ALA A 171 4.07 -8.09 1.60
N LEU A 172 5.09 -8.81 1.12
CA LEU A 172 6.51 -8.50 1.31
C LEU A 172 7.02 -8.68 2.76
N ASN A 173 6.29 -9.43 3.58
CA ASN A 173 6.67 -9.70 4.97
C ASN A 173 7.83 -10.71 5.11
N ASP A 174 8.34 -11.24 4.02
CA ASP A 174 9.51 -12.11 3.97
C ASP A 174 10.82 -11.42 4.37
N CYS A 175 10.85 -10.08 4.39
CA CYS A 175 11.93 -9.28 4.96
C CYS A 175 11.96 -9.30 6.51
N VAL A 176 10.89 -9.77 7.15
CA VAL A 176 10.80 -9.87 8.62
C VAL A 176 11.23 -11.27 9.06
N PRO A 177 12.11 -11.39 10.08
CA PRO A 177 12.46 -12.69 10.64
C PRO A 177 11.20 -13.42 11.15
N ARG A 178 11.03 -14.69 10.77
CA ARG A 178 9.82 -15.47 11.11
C ARG A 178 9.50 -15.54 12.60
N ASN A 179 10.51 -15.53 13.45
CA ASN A 179 10.35 -15.54 14.90
C ASN A 179 9.89 -14.19 15.47
N LYS A 180 9.86 -13.13 14.68
CA LYS A 180 9.37 -11.80 15.06
C LYS A 180 7.96 -11.52 14.59
N LEU A 181 7.47 -12.23 13.58
CA LEU A 181 6.07 -12.12 13.14
C LEU A 181 5.18 -12.81 14.17
N ARG A 182 4.22 -12.06 14.71
CA ARG A 182 3.17 -12.64 15.56
C ARG A 182 2.20 -13.39 14.68
N ALA A 183 1.93 -14.66 15.03
CA ALA A 183 0.82 -15.39 14.42
C ALA A 183 -0.49 -14.70 14.81
N TYR A 184 -1.40 -14.58 13.83
CA TYR A 184 -2.74 -14.07 14.09
C TYR A 184 -3.45 -14.91 15.13
N PRO A 185 -4.19 -14.31 16.07
CA PRO A 185 -5.10 -15.09 16.89
C PRO A 185 -6.10 -15.76 15.96
N GLN A 186 -6.19 -17.09 16.02
CA GLN A 186 -7.10 -17.92 15.19
C GLN A 186 -8.61 -17.64 15.43
N GLN A 187 -8.96 -16.51 16.05
CA GLN A 187 -10.33 -16.13 16.38
C GLN A 187 -11.23 -15.85 15.16
N TRP A 188 -10.67 -15.82 13.98
CA TRP A 188 -11.42 -15.48 12.75
C TRP A 188 -11.51 -16.60 11.72
N LEU A 189 -11.02 -17.79 12.02
CA LEU A 189 -11.34 -18.94 11.19
C LEU A 189 -12.79 -19.37 11.52
N PRO A 190 -13.68 -19.45 10.53
CA PRO A 190 -15.00 -20.03 10.76
C PRO A 190 -14.79 -21.43 11.33
N MET A 191 -15.41 -21.71 12.48
CA MET A 191 -15.48 -23.07 12.96
C MET A 191 -16.22 -23.90 11.90
N ASN A 192 -15.54 -24.91 11.37
CA ASN A 192 -16.12 -25.89 10.47
C ASN A 192 -17.30 -26.60 11.09
#